data_03c42dc7e9a58dfe86c0c1b57dcc0ea0
#
_entry.id   03c42dc7e9a58dfe86c0c1b57dcc0ea0
#
_cell.length_a   1.000
_cell.length_b   1.000
_cell.length_c   1.000
_cell.angle_alpha   90.00
_cell.angle_beta   90.00
_cell.angle_gamma   90.00
#
_symmetry.space_group_name_H-M   'P 1'
#
loop_
_entity.id
_entity.type
_entity.pdbx_description
1 polymer ?
#
loop_
_entity_poly.entity_id
_entity_poly.type
_entity_poly.pdbx_seq_one_letter_code
_entity_poly.pdbx_strand_id
1 'polypeptide(L)'
;AVTSNLNLRQSAKIDGEKFTAFIVEKAFPGVSVGPEEKKMGIKSSSTRTLILEDAAVPVENLLGEEGRGHVIAFNILNIGRYKLGVGTVGGSKRAFELAVAYTNQRQQFKTPLSSFNLTKEKIATMASQIYASESLNYRTVGYFEDRFSQLTDEDMNSNKAVGDAVSEYAIECSIAKVFGSEVLDYVADEAVQLHGGYGFMAEYEVERIYRDSRINRIFEGTNEINRMIVPGTFMKKAMKGELPLLQVAQALQGELLMMMPEEIGDEPLAQEKYLVKNAKKIAVLAAGAAAQRFMTKLDQEQEVLVNIANIANQLYAMESVVIRTQKAIERDGVEKAAQKILYTQIFCQEAFAIIEAEAKDTLLASVEG
;
A
#
# COMPACT_ATOMS: atom_id res chain seq x y z
N ALA A 1 6.49 -10.81 21.27
CA ALA A 1 7.77 -11.09 21.94
C ALA A 1 8.86 -11.05 20.89
N VAL A 2 9.56 -9.92 20.80
CA VAL A 2 10.74 -9.83 19.95
C VAL A 2 11.84 -10.54 20.71
N THR A 3 12.23 -11.68 20.16
CA THR A 3 13.28 -12.53 20.71
C THR A 3 14.60 -11.78 20.75
N SER A 4 15.37 -12.03 21.81
CA SER A 4 16.66 -11.47 22.16
C SER A 4 17.83 -11.74 21.20
N ASN A 5 17.58 -12.25 20.01
CA ASN A 5 18.56 -12.49 18.95
C ASN A 5 18.26 -11.58 17.75
N LEU A 6 18.49 -10.27 17.93
CA LEU A 6 18.52 -9.34 16.82
C LEU A 6 19.84 -9.55 16.06
N ASN A 7 19.80 -10.37 15.02
CA ASN A 7 20.80 -10.33 13.97
C ASN A 7 20.60 -9.03 13.19
N LEU A 8 21.40 -8.03 13.48
CA LEU A 8 21.33 -6.72 12.83
C LEU A 8 21.98 -6.84 11.45
N ARG A 9 21.18 -6.65 10.41
CA ARG A 9 21.68 -6.57 9.04
C ARG A 9 22.15 -5.14 8.80
N GLN A 10 23.42 -4.96 8.54
CA GLN A 10 24.02 -3.67 8.25
C GLN A 10 24.68 -3.66 6.88
N SER A 11 24.59 -2.52 6.19
CA SER A 11 25.31 -2.28 4.95
C SER A 11 26.51 -1.40 5.28
N ALA A 12 27.68 -1.81 4.82
CA ALA A 12 28.92 -1.05 4.89
C ALA A 12 29.48 -0.80 3.49
N LYS A 13 30.26 0.27 3.33
CA LYS A 13 31.02 0.49 2.10
C LYS A 13 32.37 -0.19 2.24
N ILE A 14 32.69 -1.09 1.31
CA ILE A 14 34.02 -1.65 1.15
C ILE A 14 34.77 -0.80 0.14
N ASP A 15 36.00 -0.41 0.45
CA ASP A 15 36.85 0.48 -0.37
C ASP A 15 36.17 1.82 -0.74
N GLY A 16 35.24 2.29 0.10
CA GLY A 16 34.54 3.56 -0.06
C GLY A 16 33.40 3.57 -1.09
N GLU A 17 33.24 2.54 -1.93
CA GLU A 17 32.31 2.56 -3.06
C GLU A 17 31.24 1.44 -3.06
N LYS A 18 31.57 0.27 -2.49
CA LYS A 18 30.72 -0.92 -2.59
C LYS A 18 29.84 -1.11 -1.33
N PHE A 19 28.52 -1.01 -1.49
CA PHE A 19 27.57 -1.33 -0.42
C PHE A 19 27.50 -2.83 -0.22
N THR A 20 27.93 -3.30 0.96
CA THR A 20 28.00 -4.70 1.31
C THR A 20 27.21 -4.95 2.60
N ALA A 21 26.49 -6.06 2.68
CA ALA A 21 25.69 -6.43 3.84
C ALA A 21 26.43 -7.43 4.72
N PHE A 22 26.30 -7.25 6.05
CA PHE A 22 26.87 -8.13 7.06
C PHE A 22 25.84 -8.52 8.11
N ILE A 23 25.97 -9.71 8.69
CA ILE A 23 25.26 -10.11 9.88
C ILE A 23 26.08 -9.68 11.08
N VAL A 24 25.54 -8.73 11.87
CA VAL A 24 26.20 -8.22 13.08
C VAL A 24 25.47 -8.75 14.31
N GLU A 25 26.19 -9.42 15.19
CA GLU A 25 25.66 -9.93 16.44
C GLU A 25 25.87 -8.94 17.57
N LYS A 26 24.88 -8.86 18.48
CA LYS A 26 24.97 -7.97 19.64
C LYS A 26 26.17 -8.26 20.54
N ALA A 27 26.66 -9.49 20.53
CA ALA A 27 27.80 -9.93 21.33
C ALA A 27 29.17 -9.54 20.77
N PHE A 28 29.23 -8.99 19.55
CA PHE A 28 30.50 -8.60 18.95
C PHE A 28 31.12 -7.40 19.68
N PRO A 29 32.44 -7.38 19.84
CA PRO A 29 33.16 -6.24 20.39
C PRO A 29 32.81 -4.96 19.61
N GLY A 30 32.61 -3.86 20.31
CA GLY A 30 32.25 -2.58 19.71
C GLY A 30 30.77 -2.43 19.32
N VAL A 31 29.91 -3.43 19.56
CA VAL A 31 28.47 -3.35 19.34
C VAL A 31 27.76 -3.07 20.65
N SER A 32 27.03 -1.96 20.71
CA SER A 32 26.19 -1.62 21.86
C SER A 32 24.88 -1.00 21.44
N VAL A 33 23.96 -0.84 22.38
CA VAL A 33 22.63 -0.24 22.13
C VAL A 33 22.37 0.86 23.14
N GLY A 34 21.77 1.94 22.69
CA GLY A 34 21.34 3.07 23.51
C GLY A 34 20.18 2.75 24.46
N PRO A 35 19.68 3.73 25.21
CA PRO A 35 18.50 3.60 26.04
C PRO A 35 17.24 3.36 25.20
N GLU A 36 16.17 2.95 25.87
CA GLU A 36 14.86 2.76 25.26
C GLU A 36 14.25 4.08 24.81
N GLU A 37 13.79 4.15 23.56
CA GLU A 37 13.15 5.34 23.00
C GLU A 37 11.72 5.52 23.55
N LYS A 38 11.36 6.77 23.87
CA LYS A 38 10.01 7.14 24.29
C LYS A 38 9.13 7.38 23.08
N LYS A 39 8.29 6.41 22.74
CA LYS A 39 7.47 6.43 21.53
C LYS A 39 6.04 6.87 21.78
N MET A 40 5.37 7.39 20.75
CA MET A 40 3.95 7.71 20.74
C MET A 40 3.09 6.44 20.95
N GLY A 41 3.36 5.39 20.19
CA GLY A 41 2.66 4.11 20.18
C GLY A 41 3.64 2.93 20.14
N ILE A 42 3.11 1.72 19.98
CA ILE A 42 3.86 0.46 19.96
C ILE A 42 4.85 0.37 21.12
N LYS A 43 4.38 0.74 22.31
CA LYS A 43 5.25 0.86 23.51
C LYS A 43 5.74 -0.48 24.05
N SER A 44 5.08 -1.57 23.64
CA SER A 44 5.46 -2.93 24.02
C SER A 44 6.66 -3.49 23.24
N SER A 45 7.08 -2.85 22.16
CA SER A 45 8.27 -3.23 21.40
C SER A 45 9.46 -2.35 21.77
N SER A 46 10.66 -2.96 21.92
CA SER A 46 11.90 -2.22 22.17
C SER A 46 12.36 -1.51 20.89
N THR A 47 12.75 -0.24 21.04
CA THR A 47 13.37 0.56 19.99
C THR A 47 14.53 1.33 20.61
N ARG A 48 15.76 1.10 20.09
CA ARG A 48 16.99 1.65 20.64
C ARG A 48 17.92 2.07 19.51
N THR A 49 18.74 3.06 19.75
CA THR A 49 19.84 3.40 18.87
C THR A 49 20.87 2.27 18.87
N LEU A 50 21.29 1.82 17.67
CA LEU A 50 22.42 0.92 17.51
C LEU A 50 23.70 1.76 17.45
N ILE A 51 24.71 1.37 18.23
CA ILE A 51 26.00 2.03 18.32
C ILE A 51 27.06 1.02 17.89
N LEU A 52 27.88 1.39 16.91
CA LEU A 52 29.01 0.62 16.41
C LEU A 52 30.27 1.46 16.57
N GLU A 53 31.16 1.06 17.46
CA GLU A 53 32.45 1.73 17.74
C GLU A 53 33.54 0.69 17.49
N ASP A 54 34.26 0.81 16.39
CA ASP A 54 35.29 -0.13 15.96
C ASP A 54 34.84 -1.59 16.01
N ALA A 55 33.56 -1.83 15.62
CA ALA A 55 32.95 -3.13 15.70
C ALA A 55 33.64 -4.13 14.77
N ALA A 56 34.26 -5.16 15.35
CA ALA A 56 34.93 -6.23 14.62
C ALA A 56 33.88 -7.27 14.16
N VAL A 57 33.62 -7.31 12.86
CA VAL A 57 32.68 -8.27 12.26
C VAL A 57 33.48 -9.30 11.46
N PRO A 58 33.37 -10.60 11.77
CA PRO A 58 34.04 -11.65 11.01
C PRO A 58 33.67 -11.66 9.53
N VAL A 59 34.60 -11.97 8.63
CA VAL A 59 34.37 -12.01 7.19
C VAL A 59 33.33 -13.08 6.81
N GLU A 60 33.22 -14.11 7.59
CA GLU A 60 32.23 -15.20 7.44
C GLU A 60 30.78 -14.71 7.64
N ASN A 61 30.62 -13.56 8.28
CA ASN A 61 29.32 -12.90 8.46
C ASN A 61 28.90 -12.06 7.26
N LEU A 62 29.65 -12.11 6.14
CA LEU A 62 29.24 -11.50 4.89
C LEU A 62 27.88 -12.07 4.46
N LEU A 63 26.91 -11.18 4.19
CA LEU A 63 25.58 -11.56 3.72
C LEU A 63 25.46 -11.33 2.23
N GLY A 64 25.44 -12.44 1.48
CA GLY A 64 25.39 -12.43 0.03
C GLY A 64 26.72 -12.03 -0.62
N GLU A 65 26.67 -11.30 -1.72
CA GLU A 65 27.83 -10.92 -2.52
C GLU A 65 28.34 -9.53 -2.12
N GLU A 66 29.65 -9.34 -2.18
CA GLU A 66 30.27 -8.02 -1.99
C GLU A 66 29.74 -6.99 -3.02
N GLY A 67 29.40 -5.81 -2.55
CA GLY A 67 28.82 -4.74 -3.37
C GLY A 67 27.33 -4.91 -3.71
N ARG A 68 26.67 -5.98 -3.25
CA ARG A 68 25.25 -6.27 -3.50
C ARG A 68 24.33 -6.05 -2.30
N GLY A 69 24.83 -5.47 -1.22
CA GLY A 69 24.05 -5.24 0.02
C GLY A 69 22.79 -4.40 -0.18
N HIS A 70 22.82 -3.43 -1.10
CA HIS A 70 21.65 -2.62 -1.44
C HIS A 70 20.51 -3.45 -2.05
N VAL A 71 20.81 -4.46 -2.87
CA VAL A 71 19.80 -5.36 -3.47
C VAL A 71 19.09 -6.15 -2.37
N ILE A 72 19.86 -6.68 -1.42
CA ILE A 72 19.30 -7.41 -0.26
C ILE A 72 18.39 -6.50 0.55
N ALA A 73 18.83 -5.26 0.85
CA ALA A 73 18.05 -4.29 1.60
C ALA A 73 16.71 -3.97 0.91
N PHE A 74 16.72 -3.69 -0.41
CA PHE A 74 15.50 -3.38 -1.15
C PHE A 74 14.53 -4.56 -1.23
N ASN A 75 15.02 -5.79 -1.42
CA ASN A 75 14.16 -6.98 -1.46
C ASN A 75 13.48 -7.23 -0.10
N ILE A 76 14.22 -7.07 0.99
CA ILE A 76 13.65 -7.17 2.35
C ILE A 76 12.56 -6.11 2.56
N LEU A 77 12.80 -4.87 2.10
CA LEU A 77 11.82 -3.80 2.20
C LEU A 77 10.55 -4.10 1.40
N ASN A 78 10.62 -4.73 0.23
CA ASN A 78 9.43 -5.10 -0.54
C ASN A 78 8.54 -6.08 0.25
N ILE A 79 9.12 -7.12 0.84
CA ILE A 79 8.38 -8.06 1.70
C ILE A 79 7.86 -7.34 2.96
N GLY A 80 8.65 -6.48 3.57
CA GLY A 80 8.24 -5.67 4.74
C GLY A 80 7.03 -4.80 4.43
N ARG A 81 7.02 -4.12 3.28
CA ARG A 81 5.89 -3.30 2.80
C ARG A 81 4.62 -4.12 2.62
N TYR A 82 4.73 -5.26 1.94
CA TYR A 82 3.58 -6.16 1.79
C TYR A 82 3.05 -6.65 3.13
N LYS A 83 3.94 -7.15 4.01
CA LYS A 83 3.56 -7.61 5.37
C LYS A 83 2.89 -6.51 6.18
N LEU A 84 3.35 -5.26 6.06
CA LEU A 84 2.71 -4.12 6.69
C LEU A 84 1.29 -3.92 6.15
N GLY A 85 1.11 -3.93 4.82
CA GLY A 85 -0.21 -3.83 4.20
C GLY A 85 -1.19 -4.89 4.72
N VAL A 86 -0.74 -6.14 4.85
CA VAL A 86 -1.56 -7.22 5.44
C VAL A 86 -1.86 -6.95 6.92
N GLY A 87 -0.86 -6.54 7.70
CA GLY A 87 -1.02 -6.26 9.15
C GLY A 87 -2.02 -5.14 9.42
N THR A 88 -2.05 -4.11 8.56
CA THR A 88 -2.99 -2.99 8.69
C THR A 88 -4.45 -3.40 8.50
N VAL A 89 -4.74 -4.43 7.68
CA VAL A 89 -6.10 -4.99 7.54
C VAL A 89 -6.60 -5.54 8.87
N GLY A 90 -5.75 -6.28 9.60
CA GLY A 90 -6.09 -6.81 10.92
C GLY A 90 -6.40 -5.71 11.93
N GLY A 91 -5.55 -4.67 11.98
CA GLY A 91 -5.76 -3.50 12.84
C GLY A 91 -7.05 -2.74 12.50
N SER A 92 -7.32 -2.55 11.20
CA SER A 92 -8.55 -1.88 10.73
C SER A 92 -9.81 -2.68 11.11
N LYS A 93 -9.79 -4.00 10.91
CA LYS A 93 -10.92 -4.86 11.32
C LYS A 93 -11.19 -4.76 12.83
N ARG A 94 -10.14 -4.75 13.65
CA ARG A 94 -10.30 -4.62 15.11
C ARG A 94 -10.87 -3.26 15.51
N ALA A 95 -10.38 -2.17 14.96
CA ALA A 95 -10.92 -0.83 15.21
C ALA A 95 -12.38 -0.72 14.77
N PHE A 96 -12.71 -1.25 13.60
CA PHE A 96 -14.07 -1.30 13.07
C PHE A 96 -15.02 -2.11 13.97
N GLU A 97 -14.61 -3.29 14.41
CA GLU A 97 -15.40 -4.14 15.34
C GLU A 97 -15.76 -3.39 16.62
N LEU A 98 -14.76 -2.70 17.22
CA LEU A 98 -14.96 -1.90 18.42
C LEU A 98 -15.94 -0.74 18.17
N ALA A 99 -15.79 -0.04 17.05
CA ALA A 99 -16.67 1.08 16.68
C ALA A 99 -18.11 0.63 16.46
N VAL A 100 -18.33 -0.49 15.75
CA VAL A 100 -19.67 -1.06 15.54
C VAL A 100 -20.30 -1.50 16.85
N ALA A 101 -19.56 -2.20 17.70
CA ALA A 101 -20.05 -2.65 19.00
C ALA A 101 -20.46 -1.46 19.90
N TYR A 102 -19.60 -0.44 19.96
CA TYR A 102 -19.89 0.74 20.78
C TYR A 102 -21.08 1.53 20.25
N THR A 103 -21.19 1.78 18.95
CA THR A 103 -22.29 2.56 18.37
C THR A 103 -23.64 1.87 18.48
N ASN A 104 -23.68 0.54 18.52
CA ASN A 104 -24.91 -0.22 18.78
C ASN A 104 -25.38 -0.14 20.25
N GLN A 105 -24.45 -0.01 21.19
CA GLN A 105 -24.78 0.03 22.64
C GLN A 105 -25.00 1.46 23.14
N ARG A 106 -24.20 2.42 22.67
CA ARG A 106 -24.27 3.80 23.13
C ARG A 106 -25.49 4.51 22.56
N GLN A 107 -26.27 5.12 23.44
CA GLN A 107 -27.44 5.92 23.09
C GLN A 107 -27.17 7.41 23.34
N GLN A 108 -27.62 8.24 22.43
CA GLN A 108 -27.79 9.68 22.58
C GLN A 108 -29.14 10.08 21.97
N PHE A 109 -29.76 11.13 22.49
CA PHE A 109 -31.09 11.55 22.07
C PHE A 109 -32.13 10.42 22.03
N LYS A 110 -32.04 9.49 23.01
CA LYS A 110 -32.88 8.29 23.15
C LYS A 110 -32.77 7.28 22.00
N THR A 111 -31.69 7.32 21.26
CA THR A 111 -31.49 6.51 20.05
C THR A 111 -30.06 5.94 20.04
N PRO A 112 -29.83 4.67 19.63
CA PRO A 112 -28.49 4.13 19.43
C PRO A 112 -27.72 4.95 18.40
N LEU A 113 -26.42 5.18 18.62
CA LEU A 113 -25.60 5.94 17.68
C LEU A 113 -25.61 5.35 16.26
N SER A 114 -25.65 4.01 16.16
CA SER A 114 -25.71 3.29 14.87
C SER A 114 -26.97 3.59 14.04
N SER A 115 -28.00 4.20 14.63
CA SER A 115 -29.23 4.58 13.91
C SER A 115 -29.11 5.90 13.14
N PHE A 116 -28.14 6.76 13.48
CA PHE A 116 -27.94 8.04 12.80
C PHE A 116 -27.28 7.86 11.43
N ASN A 117 -27.75 8.60 10.43
CA ASN A 117 -27.26 8.46 9.06
C ASN A 117 -25.76 8.79 8.92
N LEU A 118 -25.27 9.81 9.62
CA LEU A 118 -23.84 10.14 9.65
C LEU A 118 -22.98 9.00 10.23
N THR A 119 -23.50 8.28 11.24
CA THR A 119 -22.80 7.11 11.77
C THR A 119 -22.83 5.94 10.79
N LYS A 120 -23.96 5.71 10.10
CA LYS A 120 -24.07 4.67 9.06
C LYS A 120 -23.13 4.93 7.90
N GLU A 121 -23.03 6.17 7.46
CA GLU A 121 -22.09 6.59 6.40
C GLU A 121 -20.64 6.25 6.77
N LYS A 122 -20.18 6.68 7.95
CA LYS A 122 -18.84 6.36 8.47
C LYS A 122 -18.58 4.85 8.52
N ILE A 123 -19.51 4.09 9.07
CA ILE A 123 -19.41 2.61 9.16
C ILE A 123 -19.35 1.98 7.76
N ALA A 124 -20.16 2.47 6.81
CA ALA A 124 -20.17 1.95 5.44
C ALA A 124 -18.85 2.23 4.72
N THR A 125 -18.32 3.46 4.83
CA THR A 125 -17.00 3.83 4.27
C THR A 125 -15.86 3.03 4.92
N MET A 126 -15.83 2.92 6.26
CA MET A 126 -14.84 2.08 6.94
C MET A 126 -14.86 0.64 6.43
N ALA A 127 -16.05 0.04 6.29
CA ALA A 127 -16.21 -1.34 5.82
C ALA A 127 -15.75 -1.51 4.36
N SER A 128 -16.10 -0.58 3.47
CA SER A 128 -15.71 -0.61 2.06
C SER A 128 -14.20 -0.45 1.88
N GLN A 129 -13.56 0.46 2.63
CA GLN A 129 -12.12 0.66 2.64
C GLN A 129 -11.34 -0.56 3.15
N ILE A 130 -11.83 -1.21 4.22
CA ILE A 130 -11.25 -2.47 4.74
C ILE A 130 -11.37 -3.57 3.70
N TYR A 131 -12.53 -3.71 3.05
CA TYR A 131 -12.75 -4.70 2.00
C TYR A 131 -11.80 -4.48 0.81
N ALA A 132 -11.57 -3.24 0.43
CA ALA A 132 -10.63 -2.87 -0.62
C ALA A 132 -9.18 -3.21 -0.24
N SER A 133 -8.75 -2.83 0.96
CA SER A 133 -7.41 -3.13 1.48
C SER A 133 -7.16 -4.64 1.54
N GLU A 134 -8.12 -5.40 2.02
CA GLU A 134 -8.02 -6.87 2.05
C GLU A 134 -7.97 -7.46 0.63
N SER A 135 -8.79 -6.95 -0.30
CA SER A 135 -8.86 -7.46 -1.68
C SER A 135 -7.55 -7.28 -2.43
N LEU A 136 -6.93 -6.11 -2.33
CA LEU A 136 -5.64 -5.84 -2.98
C LEU A 136 -4.50 -6.69 -2.39
N ASN A 137 -4.52 -6.94 -1.07
CA ASN A 137 -3.51 -7.79 -0.43
C ASN A 137 -3.63 -9.25 -0.87
N TYR A 138 -4.85 -9.80 -0.97
CA TYR A 138 -5.07 -11.15 -1.50
C TYR A 138 -4.68 -11.27 -2.97
N ARG A 139 -4.93 -10.24 -3.78
CA ARG A 139 -4.49 -10.21 -5.17
C ARG A 139 -2.96 -10.22 -5.27
N THR A 140 -2.29 -9.41 -4.46
CA THR A 140 -0.83 -9.31 -4.45
C THR A 140 -0.18 -10.63 -4.03
N VAL A 141 -0.71 -11.33 -3.00
CA VAL A 141 -0.16 -12.65 -2.63
C VAL A 141 -0.40 -13.69 -3.72
N GLY A 142 -1.54 -13.62 -4.42
CA GLY A 142 -1.79 -14.51 -5.57
C GLY A 142 -0.72 -14.37 -6.66
N TYR A 143 -0.26 -13.15 -6.94
CA TYR A 143 0.86 -12.94 -7.86
C TYR A 143 2.18 -13.55 -7.36
N PHE A 144 2.46 -13.46 -6.06
CA PHE A 144 3.61 -14.15 -5.50
C PHE A 144 3.49 -15.67 -5.63
N GLU A 145 2.34 -16.25 -5.30
CA GLU A 145 2.08 -17.68 -5.44
C GLU A 145 2.26 -18.14 -6.89
N ASP A 146 1.67 -17.43 -7.85
CA ASP A 146 1.81 -17.74 -9.28
C ASP A 146 3.27 -17.66 -9.72
N ARG A 147 4.01 -16.65 -9.28
CA ARG A 147 5.42 -16.48 -9.63
C ARG A 147 6.32 -17.53 -8.99
N PHE A 148 6.11 -17.84 -7.72
CA PHE A 148 6.88 -18.88 -7.03
C PHE A 148 6.59 -20.29 -7.57
N SER A 149 5.37 -20.57 -8.02
CA SER A 149 5.02 -21.85 -8.65
C SER A 149 5.76 -22.10 -9.96
N GLN A 150 6.32 -21.05 -10.59
CA GLN A 150 7.11 -21.14 -11.82
C GLN A 150 8.61 -21.36 -11.54
N LEU A 151 9.06 -21.23 -10.30
CA LEU A 151 10.45 -21.47 -9.92
C LEU A 151 10.71 -22.96 -9.75
N THR A 152 11.88 -23.39 -10.20
CA THR A 152 12.35 -24.76 -9.94
C THR A 152 12.81 -24.91 -8.48
N ASP A 153 13.02 -26.15 -8.01
CA ASP A 153 13.58 -26.41 -6.68
C ASP A 153 14.97 -25.78 -6.52
N GLU A 154 15.76 -25.71 -7.60
CA GLU A 154 17.06 -25.03 -7.61
C GLU A 154 16.90 -23.51 -7.45
N ASP A 155 15.95 -22.89 -8.18
CA ASP A 155 15.65 -21.47 -8.05
C ASP A 155 15.14 -21.11 -6.66
N MET A 156 14.31 -21.96 -6.05
CA MET A 156 13.80 -21.75 -4.68
C MET A 156 14.92 -21.77 -3.62
N ASN A 157 16.03 -22.46 -3.90
CA ASN A 157 17.23 -22.45 -3.09
C ASN A 157 18.20 -21.29 -3.45
N SER A 158 17.93 -20.57 -4.51
CA SER A 158 18.71 -19.40 -4.95
C SER A 158 18.16 -18.11 -4.34
N ASN A 159 18.93 -17.47 -3.45
CA ASN A 159 18.57 -16.17 -2.89
C ASN A 159 18.35 -15.09 -3.97
N LYS A 160 19.03 -15.22 -5.11
CA LYS A 160 18.88 -14.31 -6.24
C LYS A 160 17.53 -14.52 -6.94
N ALA A 161 17.20 -15.76 -7.31
CA ALA A 161 15.95 -16.05 -8.03
C ALA A 161 14.72 -15.69 -7.20
N VAL A 162 14.71 -16.02 -5.90
CA VAL A 162 13.64 -15.61 -4.97
C VAL A 162 13.59 -14.08 -4.81
N GLY A 163 14.74 -13.43 -4.70
CA GLY A 163 14.82 -11.96 -4.61
C GLY A 163 14.29 -11.26 -5.87
N ASP A 164 14.62 -11.76 -7.04
CA ASP A 164 14.15 -11.23 -8.33
C ASP A 164 12.62 -11.43 -8.46
N ALA A 165 12.09 -12.59 -8.07
CA ALA A 165 10.65 -12.86 -8.05
C ALA A 165 9.88 -11.91 -7.12
N VAL A 166 10.43 -11.56 -5.97
CA VAL A 166 9.84 -10.58 -5.05
C VAL A 166 9.90 -9.15 -5.63
N SER A 167 11.05 -8.79 -6.24
CA SER A 167 11.25 -7.43 -6.78
C SER A 167 10.37 -7.13 -7.99
N GLU A 168 9.88 -8.15 -8.69
CA GLU A 168 8.93 -8.01 -9.79
C GLU A 168 7.65 -7.26 -9.36
N TYR A 169 7.19 -7.49 -8.13
CA TYR A 169 5.98 -6.91 -7.55
C TYR A 169 6.27 -5.77 -6.56
N ALA A 170 7.37 -5.05 -6.74
CA ALA A 170 7.74 -3.91 -5.88
C ALA A 170 6.69 -2.78 -5.89
N ILE A 171 5.99 -2.60 -7.02
CA ILE A 171 4.90 -1.63 -7.19
C ILE A 171 3.72 -2.03 -6.29
N GLU A 172 3.25 -3.26 -6.39
CA GLU A 172 2.12 -3.81 -5.64
C GLU A 172 2.42 -3.82 -4.14
N CYS A 173 3.65 -4.14 -3.73
CA CYS A 173 4.09 -4.04 -2.35
C CYS A 173 4.03 -2.60 -1.81
N SER A 174 4.46 -1.63 -2.62
CA SER A 174 4.39 -0.20 -2.25
C SER A 174 2.95 0.29 -2.17
N ILE A 175 2.09 -0.10 -3.12
CA ILE A 175 0.65 0.19 -3.10
C ILE A 175 0.00 -0.42 -1.85
N ALA A 176 0.27 -1.70 -1.55
CA ALA A 176 -0.29 -2.38 -0.38
C ALA A 176 0.08 -1.65 0.92
N LYS A 177 1.33 -1.18 1.04
CA LYS A 177 1.81 -0.43 2.21
C LYS A 177 1.13 0.92 2.34
N VAL A 178 1.10 1.71 1.28
CA VAL A 178 0.50 3.05 1.29
C VAL A 178 -0.99 2.95 1.56
N PHE A 179 -1.71 2.20 0.74
CA PHE A 179 -3.15 2.06 0.84
C PHE A 179 -3.58 1.49 2.20
N GLY A 180 -2.97 0.37 2.62
CA GLY A 180 -3.32 -0.27 3.88
C GLY A 180 -3.05 0.61 5.10
N SER A 181 -1.93 1.34 5.13
CA SER A 181 -1.60 2.23 6.25
C SER A 181 -2.53 3.45 6.33
N GLU A 182 -3.01 3.96 5.21
CA GLU A 182 -3.96 5.08 5.17
C GLU A 182 -5.39 4.63 5.50
N VAL A 183 -5.79 3.44 5.07
CA VAL A 183 -7.06 2.82 5.50
C VAL A 183 -7.06 2.60 7.02
N LEU A 184 -5.98 2.08 7.60
CA LEU A 184 -5.89 1.92 9.04
C LEU A 184 -5.95 3.26 9.77
N ASP A 185 -5.29 4.29 9.26
CA ASP A 185 -5.33 5.64 9.84
C ASP A 185 -6.76 6.18 9.87
N TYR A 186 -7.45 6.13 8.73
CA TYR A 186 -8.85 6.56 8.61
C TYR A 186 -9.77 5.77 9.53
N VAL A 187 -9.67 4.45 9.54
CA VAL A 187 -10.55 3.58 10.36
C VAL A 187 -10.28 3.78 11.85
N ALA A 188 -9.02 3.95 12.26
CA ALA A 188 -8.66 4.20 13.65
C ALA A 188 -9.16 5.58 14.13
N ASP A 189 -9.04 6.60 13.29
CA ASP A 189 -9.53 7.95 13.57
C ASP A 189 -11.05 7.96 13.74
N GLU A 190 -11.78 7.37 12.81
CA GLU A 190 -13.23 7.28 12.89
C GLU A 190 -13.72 6.40 14.06
N ALA A 191 -12.96 5.38 14.43
CA ALA A 191 -13.27 4.59 15.62
C ALA A 191 -13.17 5.43 16.90
N VAL A 192 -12.13 6.25 17.04
CA VAL A 192 -12.02 7.21 18.16
C VAL A 192 -13.17 8.22 18.10
N GLN A 193 -13.45 8.78 16.94
CA GLN A 193 -14.52 9.76 16.75
C GLN A 193 -15.89 9.21 17.13
N LEU A 194 -16.22 7.97 16.74
CA LEU A 194 -17.47 7.29 17.06
C LEU A 194 -17.63 6.96 18.55
N HIS A 195 -16.52 6.81 19.27
CA HIS A 195 -16.53 6.66 20.74
C HIS A 195 -16.71 8.00 21.47
N GLY A 196 -16.55 9.14 20.79
CA GLY A 196 -16.61 10.47 21.38
C GLY A 196 -15.55 10.64 22.49
N GLY A 197 -15.89 11.31 23.57
CA GLY A 197 -14.94 11.54 24.68
C GLY A 197 -14.32 10.27 25.26
N TYR A 198 -15.02 9.16 25.23
CA TYR A 198 -14.47 7.87 25.67
C TYR A 198 -13.39 7.32 24.74
N GLY A 199 -13.44 7.63 23.44
CA GLY A 199 -12.37 7.25 22.50
C GLY A 199 -11.03 7.93 22.77
N PHE A 200 -11.04 9.03 23.52
CA PHE A 200 -9.84 9.77 23.93
C PHE A 200 -9.23 9.28 25.24
N MET A 201 -9.92 8.37 25.95
CA MET A 201 -9.50 7.85 27.25
C MET A 201 -8.66 6.58 27.07
N ALA A 202 -7.55 6.49 27.80
CA ALA A 202 -6.57 5.41 27.70
C ALA A 202 -7.11 4.02 28.09
N GLU A 203 -8.25 3.96 28.78
CA GLU A 203 -8.93 2.73 29.14
C GLU A 203 -9.65 2.06 27.95
N TYR A 204 -9.89 2.82 26.86
CA TYR A 204 -10.53 2.32 25.65
C TYR A 204 -9.49 1.92 24.61
N GLU A 205 -9.65 0.72 24.07
CA GLU A 205 -8.67 0.14 23.15
C GLU A 205 -8.46 0.98 21.88
N VAL A 206 -9.47 1.70 21.42
CA VAL A 206 -9.40 2.53 20.21
C VAL A 206 -8.36 3.65 20.32
N GLU A 207 -8.14 4.21 21.52
CA GLU A 207 -7.09 5.22 21.80
C GLU A 207 -5.71 4.64 21.49
N ARG A 208 -5.44 3.43 21.99
CA ARG A 208 -4.17 2.74 21.74
C ARG A 208 -4.01 2.39 20.25
N ILE A 209 -5.06 1.87 19.60
CA ILE A 209 -5.03 1.56 18.16
C ILE A 209 -4.68 2.82 17.37
N TYR A 210 -5.28 3.96 17.70
CA TYR A 210 -4.99 5.24 17.05
C TYR A 210 -3.50 5.62 17.14
N ARG A 211 -2.92 5.58 18.34
CA ARG A 211 -1.49 5.90 18.55
C ARG A 211 -0.58 4.89 17.85
N ASP A 212 -0.90 3.61 17.91
CA ASP A 212 -0.12 2.54 17.33
C ASP A 212 -0.18 2.55 15.78
N SER A 213 -1.31 3.01 15.21
CA SER A 213 -1.49 3.09 13.76
C SER A 213 -0.55 4.10 13.10
N ARG A 214 -0.20 5.19 13.80
CA ARG A 214 0.48 6.36 13.21
C ARG A 214 1.82 6.04 12.57
N ILE A 215 2.58 5.11 13.13
CA ILE A 215 3.91 4.75 12.62
C ILE A 215 3.85 4.06 11.25
N ASN A 216 2.71 3.41 10.89
CA ASN A 216 2.58 2.65 9.65
C ASN A 216 2.76 3.51 8.39
N ARG A 217 2.52 4.82 8.47
CA ARG A 217 2.79 5.75 7.38
C ARG A 217 4.25 6.20 7.28
N ILE A 218 5.10 5.86 8.27
CA ILE A 218 6.49 6.32 8.38
C ILE A 218 7.49 5.21 8.09
N PHE A 219 7.43 4.08 8.80
CA PHE A 219 8.41 3.00 8.65
C PHE A 219 8.17 2.16 7.37
N GLU A 220 9.10 1.27 7.03
CA GLU A 220 9.14 0.52 5.74
C GLU A 220 9.23 1.45 4.51
N GLY A 221 9.85 2.61 4.69
CA GLY A 221 9.79 3.75 3.79
C GLY A 221 8.52 4.56 4.01
N THR A 222 8.63 5.89 4.09
CA THR A 222 7.44 6.73 4.26
C THR A 222 6.45 6.54 3.11
N ASN A 223 5.20 6.94 3.30
CA ASN A 223 4.20 6.84 2.24
C ASN A 223 4.60 7.67 1.02
N GLU A 224 5.27 8.81 1.22
CA GLU A 224 5.82 9.64 0.14
C GLU A 224 6.88 8.89 -0.67
N ILE A 225 7.84 8.23 0.00
CA ILE A 225 8.86 7.40 -0.68
C ILE A 225 8.21 6.26 -1.46
N ASN A 226 7.24 5.58 -0.87
CA ASN A 226 6.53 4.50 -1.56
C ASN A 226 5.73 5.01 -2.76
N ARG A 227 5.12 6.21 -2.68
CA ARG A 227 4.49 6.85 -3.82
C ARG A 227 5.47 7.16 -4.94
N MET A 228 6.69 7.57 -4.63
CA MET A 228 7.73 7.79 -5.65
C MET A 228 8.22 6.50 -6.33
N ILE A 229 8.19 5.37 -5.62
CA ILE A 229 8.59 4.07 -6.18
C ILE A 229 7.64 3.63 -7.30
N VAL A 230 6.34 3.86 -7.16
CA VAL A 230 5.32 3.43 -8.13
C VAL A 230 5.58 4.03 -9.53
N PRO A 231 5.52 5.36 -9.75
CA PRO A 231 5.77 5.94 -11.06
C PRO A 231 7.22 5.74 -11.51
N GLY A 232 8.20 5.81 -10.59
CA GLY A 232 9.61 5.59 -10.92
C GLY A 232 9.89 4.19 -11.47
N THR A 233 9.18 3.17 -10.98
CA THR A 233 9.30 1.80 -11.51
C THR A 233 8.57 1.66 -12.84
N PHE A 234 7.39 2.25 -13.00
CA PHE A 234 6.69 2.31 -14.29
C PHE A 234 7.54 2.98 -15.37
N MET A 235 8.16 4.11 -15.06
CA MET A 235 9.05 4.83 -16.00
C MET A 235 10.24 3.96 -16.42
N LYS A 236 10.89 3.28 -15.46
CA LYS A 236 12.00 2.38 -15.77
C LYS A 236 11.57 1.25 -16.70
N LYS A 237 10.41 0.63 -16.47
CA LYS A 237 9.86 -0.42 -17.34
C LYS A 237 9.50 0.13 -18.73
N ALA A 238 8.94 1.33 -18.82
CA ALA A 238 8.62 1.99 -20.08
C ALA A 238 9.90 2.33 -20.89
N MET A 239 10.93 2.85 -20.22
CA MET A 239 12.23 3.16 -20.88
C MET A 239 12.96 1.92 -21.40
N LYS A 240 12.77 0.77 -20.76
CA LYS A 240 13.31 -0.52 -21.22
C LYS A 240 12.46 -1.17 -22.32
N GLY A 241 11.33 -0.57 -22.70
CA GLY A 241 10.40 -1.13 -23.68
C GLY A 241 9.54 -2.29 -23.15
N GLU A 242 9.56 -2.54 -21.83
CA GLU A 242 8.74 -3.55 -21.18
C GLU A 242 7.25 -3.12 -21.09
N LEU A 243 7.00 -1.81 -21.14
CA LEU A 243 5.66 -1.21 -21.12
C LEU A 243 5.54 -0.18 -22.25
N PRO A 244 4.58 -0.34 -23.20
CA PRO A 244 4.40 0.59 -24.33
C PRO A 244 3.57 1.83 -23.93
N LEU A 245 3.90 2.47 -22.80
CA LEU A 245 3.10 3.53 -22.16
C LEU A 245 2.80 4.70 -23.11
N LEU A 246 3.82 5.25 -23.78
CA LEU A 246 3.64 6.39 -24.68
C LEU A 246 2.81 6.04 -25.91
N GLN A 247 2.99 4.84 -26.47
CA GLN A 247 2.22 4.38 -27.63
C GLN A 247 0.74 4.22 -27.28
N VAL A 248 0.45 3.63 -26.10
CA VAL A 248 -0.92 3.47 -25.62
C VAL A 248 -1.56 4.82 -25.30
N ALA A 249 -0.81 5.75 -24.70
CA ALA A 249 -1.30 7.11 -24.41
C ALA A 249 -1.65 7.86 -25.72
N GLN A 250 -0.82 7.78 -26.74
CA GLN A 250 -1.08 8.39 -28.06
C GLN A 250 -2.31 7.76 -28.75
N ALA A 251 -2.44 6.44 -28.71
CA ALA A 251 -3.61 5.76 -29.24
C ALA A 251 -4.91 6.20 -28.54
N LEU A 252 -4.89 6.32 -27.21
CA LEU A 252 -6.02 6.80 -26.42
C LEU A 252 -6.38 8.25 -26.71
N GLN A 253 -5.40 9.13 -26.96
CA GLN A 253 -5.67 10.52 -27.39
C GLN A 253 -6.45 10.56 -28.71
N GLY A 254 -6.12 9.67 -29.66
CA GLY A 254 -6.89 9.52 -30.91
C GLY A 254 -8.33 9.01 -30.66
N GLU A 255 -8.50 8.08 -29.77
CA GLU A 255 -9.84 7.55 -29.38
C GLU A 255 -10.74 8.62 -28.76
N LEU A 256 -10.19 9.52 -27.93
CA LEU A 256 -10.95 10.59 -27.24
C LEU A 256 -11.73 11.48 -28.22
N LEU A 257 -11.19 11.73 -29.40
CA LEU A 257 -11.84 12.55 -30.43
C LEU A 257 -13.08 11.88 -31.05
N MET A 258 -13.22 10.56 -30.88
CA MET A 258 -14.29 9.73 -31.45
C MET A 258 -15.11 9.01 -30.37
N MET A 259 -14.95 9.36 -29.09
CA MET A 259 -15.67 8.69 -28.00
C MET A 259 -17.19 8.90 -28.14
N MET A 260 -17.88 7.78 -28.22
CA MET A 260 -19.34 7.70 -28.11
C MET A 260 -19.71 7.21 -26.71
N PRO A 261 -20.82 7.64 -26.14
CA PRO A 261 -21.35 7.05 -24.91
C PRO A 261 -21.49 5.54 -25.06
N GLU A 262 -20.94 4.81 -24.11
CA GLU A 262 -21.05 3.35 -24.06
C GLU A 262 -22.28 3.00 -23.20
N GLU A 263 -23.13 2.10 -23.69
CA GLU A 263 -24.23 1.58 -22.88
C GLU A 263 -23.67 0.66 -21.78
N ILE A 264 -24.10 0.94 -20.55
CA ILE A 264 -23.73 0.14 -19.40
C ILE A 264 -24.84 -0.89 -19.18
N GLY A 265 -24.49 -2.17 -19.15
CA GLY A 265 -25.45 -3.25 -18.91
C GLY A 265 -26.05 -3.22 -17.50
N ASP A 266 -27.10 -4.01 -17.29
CA ASP A 266 -27.81 -4.14 -16.01
C ASP A 266 -27.25 -5.27 -15.11
N GLU A 267 -26.22 -6.00 -15.56
CA GLU A 267 -25.61 -7.06 -14.77
C GLU A 267 -24.90 -6.53 -13.51
N PRO A 268 -24.79 -7.33 -12.46
CA PRO A 268 -24.07 -6.93 -11.25
C PRO A 268 -22.65 -6.51 -11.57
N LEU A 269 -22.23 -5.36 -11.01
CA LEU A 269 -20.92 -4.72 -11.20
C LEU A 269 -20.65 -4.16 -12.62
N ALA A 270 -21.65 -4.01 -13.49
CA ALA A 270 -21.48 -3.40 -14.81
C ALA A 270 -20.91 -1.98 -14.70
N GLN A 271 -21.49 -1.17 -13.82
CA GLN A 271 -21.04 0.19 -13.55
C GLN A 271 -19.60 0.23 -13.02
N GLU A 272 -19.26 -0.63 -12.07
CA GLU A 272 -17.94 -0.68 -11.45
C GLU A 272 -16.87 -1.14 -12.44
N LYS A 273 -17.18 -2.11 -13.30
CA LYS A 273 -16.32 -2.55 -14.42
C LYS A 273 -16.08 -1.40 -15.40
N TYR A 274 -17.13 -0.64 -15.72
CA TYR A 274 -17.04 0.54 -16.56
C TYR A 274 -16.15 1.62 -15.94
N LEU A 275 -16.30 1.90 -14.64
CA LEU A 275 -15.44 2.83 -13.91
C LEU A 275 -13.98 2.38 -13.93
N VAL A 276 -13.68 1.10 -13.66
CA VAL A 276 -12.32 0.55 -13.73
C VAL A 276 -11.73 0.69 -15.13
N LYS A 277 -12.50 0.38 -16.17
CA LYS A 277 -12.07 0.52 -17.58
C LYS A 277 -11.65 1.97 -17.88
N ASN A 278 -12.47 2.95 -17.47
CA ASN A 278 -12.19 4.36 -17.71
C ASN A 278 -11.05 4.88 -16.81
N ALA A 279 -10.98 4.44 -15.56
CA ALA A 279 -9.87 4.76 -14.67
C ALA A 279 -8.51 4.33 -15.25
N LYS A 280 -8.44 3.17 -15.92
CA LYS A 280 -7.23 2.74 -16.64
C LYS A 280 -6.85 3.70 -17.77
N LYS A 281 -7.83 4.13 -18.55
CA LYS A 281 -7.61 5.12 -19.62
C LYS A 281 -7.12 6.45 -19.05
N ILE A 282 -7.76 6.94 -17.99
CA ILE A 282 -7.39 8.17 -17.29
C ILE A 282 -5.95 8.08 -16.75
N ALA A 283 -5.59 6.97 -16.11
CA ALA A 283 -4.25 6.76 -15.59
C ALA A 283 -3.16 6.85 -16.67
N VAL A 284 -3.41 6.20 -17.82
CA VAL A 284 -2.47 6.22 -18.95
C VAL A 284 -2.38 7.61 -19.58
N LEU A 285 -3.49 8.31 -19.73
CA LEU A 285 -3.52 9.66 -20.30
C LEU A 285 -2.81 10.67 -19.40
N ALA A 286 -3.07 10.64 -18.10
CA ALA A 286 -2.41 11.52 -17.12
C ALA A 286 -0.89 11.26 -17.07
N ALA A 287 -0.48 9.99 -16.97
CA ALA A 287 0.93 9.64 -16.99
C ALA A 287 1.62 9.97 -18.31
N GLY A 288 0.92 9.78 -19.44
CA GLY A 288 1.41 10.12 -20.79
C GLY A 288 1.59 11.62 -20.98
N ALA A 289 0.63 12.45 -20.54
CA ALA A 289 0.72 13.90 -20.60
C ALA A 289 1.90 14.42 -19.75
N ALA A 290 2.05 13.92 -18.53
CA ALA A 290 3.17 14.27 -17.66
C ALA A 290 4.51 13.86 -18.29
N ALA A 291 4.62 12.65 -18.84
CA ALA A 291 5.83 12.18 -19.51
C ALA A 291 6.20 13.03 -20.75
N GLN A 292 5.23 13.45 -21.56
CA GLN A 292 5.45 14.31 -22.70
C GLN A 292 5.88 15.72 -22.28
N ARG A 293 5.27 16.27 -21.23
CA ARG A 293 5.57 17.64 -20.75
C ARG A 293 6.93 17.76 -20.11
N PHE A 294 7.22 16.89 -19.17
CA PHE A 294 8.40 17.00 -18.31
C PHE A 294 9.61 16.20 -18.81
N MET A 295 9.39 15.19 -19.65
CA MET A 295 10.44 14.36 -20.24
C MET A 295 11.46 13.85 -19.18
N THR A 296 12.72 14.18 -19.34
CA THR A 296 13.82 13.78 -18.43
C THR A 296 13.77 14.50 -17.06
N LYS A 297 12.95 15.54 -16.90
CA LYS A 297 12.79 16.27 -15.64
C LYS A 297 11.62 15.77 -14.79
N LEU A 298 10.85 14.79 -15.28
CA LEU A 298 9.69 14.29 -14.58
C LEU A 298 10.02 13.73 -13.19
N ASP A 299 11.23 13.24 -12.97
CA ASP A 299 11.72 12.76 -11.66
C ASP A 299 11.85 13.88 -10.61
N GLN A 300 11.86 15.13 -11.03
CA GLN A 300 11.92 16.32 -10.17
C GLN A 300 10.53 16.87 -9.82
N GLU A 301 9.50 16.49 -10.56
CA GLU A 301 8.10 16.94 -10.39
C GLU A 301 7.36 16.00 -9.42
N GLN A 302 7.71 16.12 -8.13
CA GLN A 302 7.23 15.16 -7.11
C GLN A 302 5.72 15.20 -6.91
N GLU A 303 5.08 16.35 -6.99
CA GLU A 303 3.62 16.50 -6.89
C GLU A 303 2.91 15.74 -8.01
N VAL A 304 3.39 15.89 -9.26
CA VAL A 304 2.85 15.18 -10.42
C VAL A 304 3.03 13.66 -10.26
N LEU A 305 4.20 13.23 -9.80
CA LEU A 305 4.46 11.82 -9.55
C LEU A 305 3.59 11.25 -8.43
N VAL A 306 3.32 12.04 -7.39
CA VAL A 306 2.41 11.63 -6.29
C VAL A 306 0.98 11.49 -6.80
N ASN A 307 0.48 12.41 -7.64
CA ASN A 307 -0.83 12.30 -8.26
C ASN A 307 -0.95 11.00 -9.08
N ILE A 308 0.04 10.70 -9.91
CA ILE A 308 0.09 9.45 -10.70
C ILE A 308 0.11 8.22 -9.77
N ALA A 309 0.85 8.28 -8.68
CA ALA A 309 0.87 7.19 -7.70
C ALA A 309 -0.47 7.01 -6.99
N ASN A 310 -1.17 8.11 -6.65
CA ASN A 310 -2.49 8.06 -6.05
C ASN A 310 -3.52 7.45 -7.02
N ILE A 311 -3.49 7.84 -8.30
CA ILE A 311 -4.30 7.20 -9.35
C ILE A 311 -4.03 5.70 -9.39
N ALA A 312 -2.77 5.28 -9.41
CA ALA A 312 -2.40 3.87 -9.47
C ALA A 312 -2.86 3.09 -8.22
N ASN A 313 -2.73 3.69 -7.03
CA ASN A 313 -3.18 3.10 -5.77
C ASN A 313 -4.69 2.84 -5.77
N GLN A 314 -5.49 3.85 -6.14
CA GLN A 314 -6.94 3.72 -6.19
C GLN A 314 -7.39 2.75 -7.29
N LEU A 315 -6.80 2.83 -8.47
CA LEU A 315 -7.12 1.94 -9.59
C LEU A 315 -6.83 0.47 -9.26
N TYR A 316 -5.68 0.16 -8.65
CA TYR A 316 -5.33 -1.20 -8.25
C TYR A 316 -6.31 -1.75 -7.21
N ALA A 317 -6.71 -0.93 -6.24
CA ALA A 317 -7.71 -1.29 -5.25
C ALA A 317 -9.10 -1.49 -5.88
N MET A 318 -9.56 -0.58 -6.78
CA MET A 318 -10.83 -0.70 -7.50
C MET A 318 -10.91 -2.01 -8.30
N GLU A 319 -9.90 -2.30 -9.09
CA GLU A 319 -9.88 -3.54 -9.86
C GLU A 319 -9.88 -4.78 -8.96
N SER A 320 -9.15 -4.72 -7.84
CA SER A 320 -9.07 -5.83 -6.88
C SER A 320 -10.42 -6.14 -6.20
N VAL A 321 -11.19 -5.12 -5.82
CA VAL A 321 -12.54 -5.34 -5.25
C VAL A 321 -13.52 -5.89 -6.29
N VAL A 322 -13.47 -5.38 -7.53
CA VAL A 322 -14.34 -5.86 -8.62
C VAL A 322 -14.04 -7.33 -8.91
N ILE A 323 -12.78 -7.72 -9.09
CA ILE A 323 -12.37 -9.11 -9.32
C ILE A 323 -12.81 -10.02 -8.18
N ARG A 324 -12.56 -9.62 -6.93
CA ARG A 324 -12.94 -10.42 -5.75
C ARG A 324 -14.44 -10.61 -5.65
N THR A 325 -15.20 -9.54 -5.88
CA THR A 325 -16.66 -9.58 -5.79
C THR A 325 -17.28 -10.37 -6.93
N GLN A 326 -16.73 -10.25 -8.15
CA GLN A 326 -17.12 -11.06 -9.28
C GLN A 326 -16.94 -12.56 -8.98
N LYS A 327 -15.78 -12.97 -8.46
CA LYS A 327 -15.54 -14.35 -8.02
C LYS A 327 -16.53 -14.82 -6.93
N ALA A 328 -16.93 -13.93 -6.03
CA ALA A 328 -17.92 -14.24 -5.01
C ALA A 328 -19.32 -14.44 -5.60
N ILE A 329 -19.70 -13.62 -6.58
CA ILE A 329 -20.97 -13.77 -7.31
C ILE A 329 -21.01 -15.11 -8.06
N GLU A 330 -19.94 -15.44 -8.76
CA GLU A 330 -19.81 -16.70 -9.52
C GLU A 330 -19.88 -17.95 -8.62
N ARG A 331 -19.24 -17.89 -7.45
CA ARG A 331 -19.20 -19.01 -6.50
C ARG A 331 -20.47 -19.15 -5.67
N ASP A 332 -21.02 -18.06 -5.16
CA ASP A 332 -22.02 -18.06 -4.10
C ASP A 332 -23.39 -17.55 -4.56
N GLY A 333 -23.47 -16.93 -5.74
CA GLY A 333 -24.65 -16.23 -6.28
C GLY A 333 -24.79 -14.79 -5.76
N VAL A 334 -25.59 -13.99 -6.48
CA VAL A 334 -25.79 -12.55 -6.24
C VAL A 334 -26.32 -12.27 -4.84
N GLU A 335 -27.30 -13.03 -4.36
CA GLU A 335 -27.92 -12.82 -3.05
C GLU A 335 -26.90 -12.95 -1.91
N LYS A 336 -26.07 -13.99 -1.92
CA LYS A 336 -25.03 -14.18 -0.91
C LYS A 336 -23.86 -13.19 -1.04
N ALA A 337 -23.65 -12.66 -2.24
CA ALA A 337 -22.63 -11.65 -2.51
C ALA A 337 -23.13 -10.21 -2.28
N ALA A 338 -24.41 -9.98 -1.95
CA ALA A 338 -25.02 -8.66 -1.88
C ALA A 338 -24.23 -7.65 -1.06
N GLN A 339 -23.74 -8.04 0.14
CA GLN A 339 -22.94 -7.16 0.98
C GLN A 339 -21.61 -6.77 0.32
N LYS A 340 -20.95 -7.70 -0.37
CA LYS A 340 -19.69 -7.44 -1.10
C LYS A 340 -19.93 -6.53 -2.31
N ILE A 341 -21.06 -6.68 -2.98
CA ILE A 341 -21.50 -5.82 -4.07
C ILE A 341 -21.62 -4.37 -3.55
N LEU A 342 -22.32 -4.15 -2.43
CA LEU A 342 -22.45 -2.82 -1.82
C LEU A 342 -21.09 -2.22 -1.44
N TYR A 343 -20.20 -2.99 -0.84
CA TYR A 343 -18.84 -2.50 -0.53
C TYR A 343 -18.09 -2.10 -1.79
N THR A 344 -18.20 -2.88 -2.86
CA THR A 344 -17.55 -2.59 -4.14
C THR A 344 -18.10 -1.32 -4.77
N GLN A 345 -19.42 -1.14 -4.75
CA GLN A 345 -20.09 0.04 -5.28
C GLN A 345 -19.64 1.32 -4.56
N ILE A 346 -19.69 1.33 -3.23
CA ILE A 346 -19.27 2.46 -2.41
C ILE A 346 -17.80 2.78 -2.71
N PHE A 347 -16.93 1.78 -2.63
CA PHE A 347 -15.50 1.99 -2.81
C PHE A 347 -15.14 2.48 -4.22
N CYS A 348 -15.71 1.89 -5.27
CA CYS A 348 -15.42 2.28 -6.65
C CYS A 348 -15.87 3.72 -6.95
N GLN A 349 -16.99 4.15 -6.40
CA GLN A 349 -17.46 5.53 -6.56
C GLN A 349 -16.52 6.53 -5.89
N GLU A 350 -16.13 6.30 -4.63
CA GLU A 350 -15.21 7.16 -3.88
C GLU A 350 -13.81 7.18 -4.54
N ALA A 351 -13.28 6.02 -4.90
CA ALA A 351 -11.97 5.91 -5.51
C ALA A 351 -11.92 6.58 -6.90
N PHE A 352 -12.99 6.47 -7.70
CA PHE A 352 -13.05 7.12 -9.01
C PHE A 352 -13.05 8.65 -8.91
N ALA A 353 -13.73 9.20 -7.91
CA ALA A 353 -13.70 10.66 -7.64
C ALA A 353 -12.28 11.14 -7.28
N ILE A 354 -11.52 10.34 -6.51
CA ILE A 354 -10.11 10.64 -6.21
C ILE A 354 -9.28 10.58 -7.50
N ILE A 355 -9.44 9.54 -8.32
CA ILE A 355 -8.71 9.39 -9.60
C ILE A 355 -8.99 10.59 -10.52
N GLU A 356 -10.23 11.04 -10.60
CA GLU A 356 -10.62 12.21 -11.41
C GLU A 356 -9.92 13.49 -10.93
N ALA A 357 -9.90 13.73 -9.62
CA ALA A 357 -9.23 14.90 -9.04
C ALA A 357 -7.72 14.88 -9.31
N GLU A 358 -7.05 13.79 -9.01
CA GLU A 358 -5.59 13.62 -9.20
C GLU A 358 -5.19 13.72 -10.69
N ALA A 359 -6.01 13.16 -11.58
CA ALA A 359 -5.77 13.26 -13.01
C ALA A 359 -5.93 14.68 -13.52
N LYS A 360 -6.95 15.40 -13.03
CA LYS A 360 -7.15 16.81 -13.36
C LYS A 360 -5.96 17.66 -12.93
N ASP A 361 -5.47 17.47 -11.71
CA ASP A 361 -4.32 18.21 -11.20
C ASP A 361 -3.05 17.88 -12.00
N THR A 362 -2.85 16.61 -12.37
CA THR A 362 -1.75 16.18 -13.25
C THR A 362 -1.82 16.85 -14.61
N LEU A 363 -3.01 16.90 -15.23
CA LEU A 363 -3.20 17.53 -16.55
C LEU A 363 -2.99 19.04 -16.47
N LEU A 364 -3.52 19.72 -15.44
CA LEU A 364 -3.31 21.15 -15.23
C LEU A 364 -1.83 21.50 -15.08
N ALA A 365 -1.06 20.69 -14.34
CA ALA A 365 0.40 20.86 -14.23
C ALA A 365 1.14 20.59 -15.54
N SER A 366 0.54 19.81 -16.45
CA SER A 366 1.15 19.40 -17.72
C SER A 366 0.85 20.33 -18.91
N VAL A 367 -0.11 21.26 -18.78
CA VAL A 367 -0.40 22.28 -19.79
C VAL A 367 0.47 23.52 -19.58
N GLU A 368 0.88 24.16 -20.68
CA GLU A 368 1.47 25.50 -20.62
C GLU A 368 0.37 26.50 -20.34
N GLY A 369 0.55 27.33 -19.30
CA GLY A 369 -0.36 28.42 -18.99
C GLY A 369 -0.33 29.53 -20.03
#